data_87791ade680b07eddbb024f017545f7b
#
_entry.id   87791ade680b07eddbb024f017545f7b
#
_cell.length_a   1.000
_cell.length_b   1.000
_cell.length_c   1.000
_cell.angle_alpha   90.00
_cell.angle_beta   90.00
_cell.angle_gamma   90.00
#
_symmetry.space_group_name_H-M   'P 1'
#
loop_
_entity.id
_entity.type
_entity.pdbx_description
1 polymer ?
#
loop_
_entity_poly.entity_id
_entity_poly.type
_entity_poly.pdbx_seq_one_letter_code
_entity_poly.pdbx_strand_id
1 'polypeptide(L)'
;MKKRKTGFLRALALMLIAMFTLSGCKDETSAAMNGLSIENNIAYDYVLSSSLSTAKGFAADLAVSESGSSNTDDGAVSASAALLVDITDGKIVYQKNPHLKLYPASTTKILTGLVALENADLSQVAAIDESIRIDEDNVWICDFRVGDVVTLEQALYGAIVNSGNDAAIIVATTVAGSISSFADMMNERAFELGATNSHFVNPHGLTNEQHYTTAYDLYLIFNEAIKNAEFVKIASTVKYTTSFTRGKYTIVPTWTNGNQFINGSVAAPNGMSVICGKTGYTEAAGYCLVILSESQTTGHRFISIILNAQSRDKLYNQMSYLLEKASYQ
;
A
#
# COMPACT_ATOMS: atom_id res chain seq x y z
N MET A 1 -72.80 -15.49 19.95
CA MET A 1 -72.94 -14.71 18.69
C MET A 1 -71.85 -13.65 18.53
N LYS A 2 -70.55 -13.96 18.66
CA LYS A 2 -69.43 -12.95 18.54
C LYS A 2 -68.31 -13.38 17.54
N LYS A 3 -68.41 -14.52 16.88
CA LYS A 3 -67.33 -15.00 15.97
C LYS A 3 -67.57 -14.76 14.45
N ARG A 4 -68.71 -14.19 14.05
CA ARG A 4 -69.00 -13.96 12.61
C ARG A 4 -68.66 -12.55 12.08
N LYS A 5 -68.38 -11.58 12.97
CA LYS A 5 -68.07 -10.20 12.53
C LYS A 5 -66.57 -9.96 12.22
N THR A 6 -65.66 -10.77 12.72
CA THR A 6 -64.22 -10.58 12.49
C THR A 6 -63.76 -11.14 11.16
N GLY A 7 -64.45 -12.12 10.55
CA GLY A 7 -64.12 -12.68 9.24
C GLY A 7 -64.47 -11.74 8.09
N PHE A 8 -65.58 -11.02 8.20
CA PHE A 8 -66.02 -10.08 7.18
C PHE A 8 -65.14 -8.83 7.07
N LEU A 9 -64.68 -8.31 8.22
CA LEU A 9 -63.74 -7.17 8.23
C LEU A 9 -62.34 -7.57 7.67
N ARG A 10 -61.89 -8.79 7.90
CA ARG A 10 -60.61 -9.25 7.38
C ARG A 10 -60.67 -9.49 5.86
N ALA A 11 -61.80 -10.01 5.33
CA ALA A 11 -62.01 -10.16 3.90
C ALA A 11 -62.10 -8.80 3.19
N LEU A 12 -62.75 -7.81 3.81
CA LEU A 12 -62.83 -6.45 3.25
C LEU A 12 -61.49 -5.71 3.26
N ALA A 13 -60.68 -5.91 4.29
CA ALA A 13 -59.35 -5.33 4.37
C ALA A 13 -58.39 -5.94 3.33
N LEU A 14 -58.48 -7.26 3.08
CA LEU A 14 -57.68 -7.92 2.05
C LEU A 14 -58.12 -7.52 0.65
N MET A 15 -59.41 -7.29 0.40
CA MET A 15 -59.91 -6.81 -0.91
C MET A 15 -59.51 -5.32 -1.15
N LEU A 16 -59.44 -4.50 -0.16
CA LEU A 16 -58.93 -3.11 -0.25
C LEU A 16 -57.44 -3.06 -0.51
N ILE A 17 -56.66 -3.97 0.06
CA ILE A 17 -55.21 -4.07 -0.21
C ILE A 17 -54.94 -4.59 -1.64
N ALA A 18 -55.79 -5.52 -2.12
CA ALA A 18 -55.67 -6.03 -3.52
C ALA A 18 -56.08 -4.96 -4.55
N MET A 19 -56.97 -4.03 -4.23
CA MET A 19 -57.33 -2.91 -5.13
C MET A 19 -56.27 -1.80 -5.18
N PHE A 20 -55.47 -1.63 -4.12
CA PHE A 20 -54.37 -0.65 -4.13
C PHE A 20 -53.12 -1.17 -4.87
N THR A 21 -52.97 -2.47 -5.03
CA THR A 21 -51.83 -3.06 -5.77
C THR A 21 -52.03 -3.17 -7.26
N LEU A 22 -53.23 -2.91 -7.75
CA LEU A 22 -53.57 -2.97 -9.19
C LEU A 22 -53.79 -1.60 -9.83
N SER A 23 -53.65 -0.50 -9.08
CA SER A 23 -53.90 0.86 -9.57
C SER A 23 -52.64 1.74 -9.60
N GLY A 24 -51.47 1.16 -9.61
CA GLY A 24 -50.26 1.92 -9.64
C GLY A 24 -49.23 1.26 -10.50
N CYS A 25 -49.22 1.51 -11.74
CA CYS A 25 -48.12 1.63 -12.68
C CYS A 25 -48.68 1.59 -14.10
N LYS A 26 -49.27 2.68 -14.51
CA LYS A 26 -49.30 3.02 -15.93
C LYS A 26 -48.13 3.96 -16.17
N ASP A 27 -47.15 3.44 -16.81
CA ASP A 27 -46.32 4.02 -17.86
C ASP A 27 -46.09 5.57 -17.84
N GLU A 28 -45.57 6.13 -16.77
CA GLU A 28 -44.89 7.44 -16.89
C GLU A 28 -43.35 7.31 -16.89
N THR A 29 -42.81 6.15 -16.50
CA THR A 29 -41.35 5.89 -16.56
C THR A 29 -40.87 5.49 -17.95
N SER A 30 -41.71 4.93 -18.79
CA SER A 30 -41.36 4.59 -20.18
C SER A 30 -41.38 5.84 -21.10
N ALA A 31 -42.21 6.83 -20.80
CA ALA A 31 -42.25 8.08 -21.59
C ALA A 31 -41.05 9.01 -21.26
N ALA A 32 -40.52 8.93 -20.04
CA ALA A 32 -39.32 9.69 -19.67
C ALA A 32 -38.02 9.08 -20.22
N MET A 33 -37.99 7.75 -20.43
CA MET A 33 -36.83 7.09 -21.06
C MET A 33 -36.86 7.16 -22.59
N ASN A 34 -38.02 7.26 -23.21
CA ASN A 34 -38.13 7.39 -24.67
C ASN A 34 -37.88 8.82 -25.19
N GLY A 35 -37.72 9.81 -24.29
CA GLY A 35 -37.39 11.18 -24.63
C GLY A 35 -35.88 11.48 -24.63
N LEU A 36 -35.07 10.56 -24.14
CA LEU A 36 -33.60 10.65 -24.22
C LEU A 36 -33.18 9.99 -25.54
N SER A 37 -33.30 10.73 -26.66
CA SER A 37 -32.73 10.28 -27.91
C SER A 37 -31.20 10.19 -27.76
N ILE A 38 -30.58 9.22 -28.42
CA ILE A 38 -29.11 9.08 -28.48
C ILE A 38 -28.46 10.39 -28.90
N GLU A 39 -29.12 11.18 -29.74
CA GLU A 39 -28.66 12.51 -30.18
C GLU A 39 -28.61 13.53 -29.05
N ASN A 40 -29.54 13.51 -28.10
CA ASN A 40 -29.53 14.41 -26.94
C ASN A 40 -28.43 14.03 -25.94
N ASN A 41 -28.15 12.74 -25.75
CA ASN A 41 -27.04 12.29 -24.93
C ASN A 41 -25.68 12.66 -25.54
N ILE A 42 -25.50 12.49 -26.86
CA ILE A 42 -24.27 12.87 -27.56
C ILE A 42 -24.07 14.40 -27.49
N ALA A 43 -25.14 15.18 -27.67
CA ALA A 43 -25.04 16.64 -27.54
C ALA A 43 -24.73 17.09 -26.10
N TYR A 44 -25.26 16.39 -25.11
CA TYR A 44 -25.01 16.68 -23.70
C TYR A 44 -23.56 16.34 -23.31
N ASP A 45 -23.05 15.18 -23.73
CA ASP A 45 -21.66 14.78 -23.54
C ASP A 45 -20.70 15.72 -24.26
N TYR A 46 -21.04 16.17 -25.46
CA TYR A 46 -20.21 17.11 -26.22
C TYR A 46 -20.14 18.49 -25.55
N VAL A 47 -21.24 18.99 -25.01
CA VAL A 47 -21.27 20.26 -24.28
C VAL A 47 -20.54 20.15 -22.95
N LEU A 48 -20.67 19.04 -22.22
CA LEU A 48 -19.91 18.80 -20.99
C LEU A 48 -18.42 18.65 -21.27
N SER A 49 -18.03 17.97 -22.35
CA SER A 49 -16.62 17.77 -22.72
C SER A 49 -15.94 19.07 -23.21
N SER A 50 -16.73 20.04 -23.69
CA SER A 50 -16.18 21.31 -24.19
C SER A 50 -16.13 22.42 -23.15
N SER A 51 -16.85 22.31 -22.05
CA SER A 51 -17.01 23.40 -21.04
C SER A 51 -16.58 23.06 -19.63
N LEU A 52 -16.37 21.79 -19.31
CA LEU A 52 -15.84 21.35 -18.02
C LEU A 52 -14.45 20.80 -18.24
N SER A 53 -13.45 21.37 -17.56
CA SER A 53 -12.21 20.61 -17.32
C SER A 53 -12.63 19.25 -16.78
N THR A 54 -12.45 18.20 -17.55
CA THR A 54 -12.77 16.82 -17.09
C THR A 54 -12.10 16.65 -15.73
N ALA A 55 -12.91 16.51 -14.69
CA ALA A 55 -12.38 16.11 -13.40
C ALA A 55 -11.60 14.82 -13.67
N LYS A 56 -10.29 14.82 -13.39
CA LYS A 56 -9.49 13.61 -13.49
C LYS A 56 -10.19 12.56 -12.63
N GLY A 57 -10.49 11.39 -13.19
CA GLY A 57 -11.01 10.27 -12.42
C GLY A 57 -10.07 9.97 -11.26
N PHE A 58 -10.59 9.49 -10.16
CA PHE A 58 -9.82 9.15 -8.94
C PHE A 58 -8.55 8.30 -9.23
N ALA A 59 -8.58 7.47 -10.29
CA ALA A 59 -7.49 6.60 -10.68
C ALA A 59 -6.80 7.02 -12.00
N ALA A 60 -7.01 8.26 -12.49
CA ALA A 60 -6.50 8.69 -13.80
C ALA A 60 -4.96 8.66 -13.90
N ASP A 61 -4.28 8.75 -12.77
CA ASP A 61 -2.81 8.75 -12.69
C ASP A 61 -2.27 7.39 -12.18
N LEU A 62 -3.12 6.34 -12.11
CA LEU A 62 -2.72 5.00 -11.65
C LEU A 62 -2.73 4.00 -12.80
N ALA A 63 -1.69 3.17 -12.85
CA ALA A 63 -1.69 1.99 -13.72
C ALA A 63 -2.68 0.96 -13.18
N VAL A 64 -3.65 0.56 -14.00
CA VAL A 64 -4.69 -0.39 -13.59
C VAL A 64 -4.30 -1.80 -14.01
N SER A 65 -4.23 -2.71 -13.04
CA SER A 65 -4.13 -4.16 -13.29
C SER A 65 -5.54 -4.75 -13.20
N GLU A 66 -6.11 -5.11 -14.34
CA GLU A 66 -7.43 -5.74 -14.36
C GLU A 66 -7.35 -7.14 -13.75
N SER A 67 -8.36 -7.49 -12.94
CA SER A 67 -8.54 -8.84 -12.42
C SER A 67 -8.75 -9.81 -13.60
N GLY A 68 -7.81 -10.73 -13.80
CA GLY A 68 -7.82 -11.68 -14.93
C GLY A 68 -7.02 -11.22 -16.15
N SER A 69 -6.32 -10.06 -16.09
CA SER A 69 -5.36 -9.71 -17.12
C SER A 69 -4.26 -10.77 -17.21
N SER A 70 -3.86 -11.11 -18.44
CA SER A 70 -2.81 -12.11 -18.68
C SER A 70 -1.51 -11.68 -18.03
N ASN A 71 -0.87 -12.60 -17.29
CA ASN A 71 0.51 -12.39 -16.86
C ASN A 71 1.37 -12.09 -18.09
N THR A 72 2.22 -11.08 -17.99
CA THR A 72 3.29 -10.84 -18.95
C THR A 72 4.55 -11.66 -18.58
N ASP A 73 4.36 -12.66 -17.69
CA ASP A 73 5.41 -13.53 -17.20
C ASP A 73 5.96 -14.39 -18.34
N ASP A 74 7.23 -14.19 -18.63
CA ASP A 74 8.01 -14.93 -19.63
C ASP A 74 8.85 -16.06 -18.99
N GLY A 75 8.58 -16.37 -17.71
CA GLY A 75 9.27 -17.41 -16.96
C GLY A 75 10.60 -16.98 -16.33
N ALA A 76 11.07 -15.74 -16.56
CA ALA A 76 12.31 -15.24 -16.00
C ALA A 76 12.23 -14.93 -14.50
N VAL A 77 11.03 -14.62 -13.99
CA VAL A 77 10.77 -14.33 -12.57
C VAL A 77 10.20 -15.56 -11.87
N SER A 78 10.99 -16.19 -10.99
CA SER A 78 10.57 -17.36 -10.22
C SER A 78 9.91 -17.03 -8.88
N ALA A 79 9.88 -15.76 -8.47
CA ALA A 79 9.15 -15.29 -7.29
C ALA A 79 7.64 -15.51 -7.45
N SER A 80 6.91 -15.60 -6.33
CA SER A 80 5.47 -15.88 -6.36
C SER A 80 4.64 -14.76 -6.99
N ALA A 81 5.06 -13.49 -6.78
CA ALA A 81 4.44 -12.34 -7.43
C ALA A 81 5.50 -11.29 -7.79
N ALA A 82 5.25 -10.58 -8.89
CA ALA A 82 6.08 -9.46 -9.34
C ALA A 82 5.24 -8.43 -10.10
N LEU A 83 5.67 -7.17 -10.04
CA LEU A 83 5.04 -6.07 -10.75
C LEU A 83 6.11 -5.04 -11.15
N LEU A 84 6.03 -4.54 -12.38
CA LEU A 84 6.78 -3.39 -12.89
C LEU A 84 5.80 -2.40 -13.48
N VAL A 85 5.79 -1.19 -12.96
CA VAL A 85 4.91 -0.10 -13.41
C VAL A 85 5.76 1.09 -13.83
N ASP A 86 5.56 1.56 -15.04
CA ASP A 86 5.95 2.90 -15.45
C ASP A 86 4.94 3.90 -14.86
N ILE A 87 5.38 4.64 -13.83
CA ILE A 87 4.52 5.61 -13.14
C ILE A 87 4.52 6.98 -13.86
N THR A 88 5.37 7.17 -14.86
CA THR A 88 5.36 8.37 -15.71
C THR A 88 4.21 8.29 -16.71
N ASP A 89 4.04 7.14 -17.35
CA ASP A 89 2.98 6.90 -18.35
C ASP A 89 1.74 6.20 -17.76
N GLY A 90 1.76 5.80 -16.48
CA GLY A 90 0.65 5.08 -15.85
C GLY A 90 0.44 3.68 -16.46
N LYS A 91 1.51 2.97 -16.83
CA LYS A 91 1.45 1.71 -17.57
C LYS A 91 2.10 0.55 -16.82
N ILE A 92 1.41 -0.60 -16.79
CA ILE A 92 2.01 -1.86 -16.34
C ILE A 92 2.90 -2.43 -17.46
N VAL A 93 4.19 -2.56 -17.16
CA VAL A 93 5.21 -3.11 -18.08
C VAL A 93 5.37 -4.61 -17.90
N TYR A 94 5.30 -5.09 -16.65
CA TYR A 94 5.40 -6.51 -16.32
C TYR A 94 4.51 -6.83 -15.13
N GLN A 95 3.83 -7.97 -15.17
CA GLN A 95 3.07 -8.48 -14.05
C GLN A 95 3.07 -10.00 -14.00
N LYS A 96 3.20 -10.51 -12.78
CA LYS A 96 3.04 -11.91 -12.42
C LYS A 96 2.26 -11.98 -11.12
N ASN A 97 1.08 -12.61 -11.14
CA ASN A 97 0.22 -12.79 -9.97
C ASN A 97 0.06 -11.51 -9.13
N PRO A 98 -0.22 -10.32 -9.73
CA PRO A 98 -0.15 -9.04 -9.02
C PRO A 98 -1.13 -8.93 -7.86
N HIS A 99 -2.22 -9.71 -7.86
CA HIS A 99 -3.26 -9.74 -6.82
C HIS A 99 -3.17 -10.96 -5.88
N LEU A 100 -2.10 -11.77 -5.97
CA LEU A 100 -1.87 -12.87 -5.04
C LEU A 100 -1.57 -12.35 -3.65
N LYS A 101 -2.35 -12.75 -2.65
CA LYS A 101 -2.12 -12.40 -1.23
C LYS A 101 -0.89 -13.14 -0.71
N LEU A 102 0.06 -12.38 -0.20
CA LEU A 102 1.34 -12.87 0.32
C LEU A 102 1.71 -12.11 1.59
N TYR A 103 2.58 -12.70 2.40
CA TYR A 103 3.17 -12.01 3.54
C TYR A 103 4.15 -10.94 3.06
N PRO A 104 3.98 -9.66 3.48
CA PRO A 104 4.84 -8.56 3.03
C PRO A 104 6.23 -8.53 3.68
N ALA A 105 6.40 -9.18 4.84
CA ALA A 105 7.53 -8.94 5.71
C ALA A 105 7.76 -7.44 5.96
N SER A 106 9.01 -6.98 6.08
CA SER A 106 9.34 -5.58 6.35
C SER A 106 9.01 -4.59 5.22
N THR A 107 8.46 -5.02 4.07
CA THR A 107 7.87 -4.05 3.12
C THR A 107 6.63 -3.35 3.70
N THR A 108 6.01 -3.93 4.73
CA THR A 108 5.00 -3.28 5.60
C THR A 108 5.42 -1.89 6.06
N LYS A 109 6.72 -1.69 6.34
CA LYS A 109 7.26 -0.43 6.87
C LYS A 109 7.16 0.74 5.89
N ILE A 110 6.82 0.48 4.62
CA ILE A 110 6.45 1.53 3.65
C ILE A 110 5.17 2.23 4.13
N LEU A 111 4.14 1.46 4.43
CA LEU A 111 2.88 2.00 4.94
C LEU A 111 3.05 2.60 6.35
N THR A 112 3.85 1.98 7.20
CA THR A 112 4.20 2.53 8.52
C THR A 112 4.84 3.92 8.39
N GLY A 113 5.79 4.09 7.47
CA GLY A 113 6.42 5.38 7.21
C GLY A 113 5.44 6.41 6.63
N LEU A 114 4.59 6.01 5.69
CA LEU A 114 3.57 6.88 5.11
C LEU A 114 2.61 7.40 6.18
N VAL A 115 1.97 6.50 6.93
CA VAL A 115 1.00 6.86 7.98
C VAL A 115 1.66 7.75 9.06
N ALA A 116 2.89 7.47 9.45
CA ALA A 116 3.60 8.29 10.43
C ALA A 116 3.87 9.71 9.92
N LEU A 117 4.34 9.84 8.68
CA LEU A 117 4.65 11.14 8.06
C LEU A 117 3.40 11.99 7.78
N GLU A 118 2.24 11.36 7.62
CA GLU A 118 0.96 12.06 7.42
C GLU A 118 0.33 12.53 8.73
N ASN A 119 0.67 11.90 9.88
CA ASN A 119 -0.10 12.09 11.13
C ASN A 119 0.72 12.64 12.30
N ALA A 120 2.04 12.80 12.18
CA ALA A 120 2.86 13.26 13.30
C ALA A 120 4.06 14.12 12.86
N ASP A 121 4.53 14.98 13.78
CA ASP A 121 5.74 15.77 13.59
C ASP A 121 6.97 14.90 13.91
N LEU A 122 7.95 14.92 13.02
CA LEU A 122 9.19 14.15 13.15
C LEU A 122 10.03 14.54 14.40
N SER A 123 9.86 15.76 14.90
CA SER A 123 10.53 16.23 16.12
C SER A 123 9.86 15.71 17.41
N GLN A 124 8.70 15.07 17.30
CA GLN A 124 8.01 14.50 18.45
C GLN A 124 8.90 13.48 19.17
N VAL A 125 8.99 13.63 20.49
CA VAL A 125 9.81 12.74 21.33
C VAL A 125 8.99 11.51 21.72
N ALA A 126 9.54 10.34 21.45
CA ALA A 126 9.02 9.07 21.90
C ALA A 126 9.64 8.68 23.25
N ALA A 127 8.80 8.39 24.23
CA ALA A 127 9.20 7.72 25.46
C ALA A 127 9.03 6.20 25.25
N ILE A 128 10.14 5.48 25.32
CA ILE A 128 10.15 4.04 25.07
C ILE A 128 9.79 3.28 26.34
N ASP A 129 8.73 2.51 26.27
CA ASP A 129 8.23 1.64 27.33
C ASP A 129 8.34 0.13 26.98
N GLU A 130 7.75 -0.73 27.77
CA GLU A 130 7.79 -2.18 27.59
C GLU A 130 7.08 -2.68 26.31
N SER A 131 6.31 -1.83 25.61
CA SER A 131 5.59 -2.20 24.39
C SER A 131 6.51 -2.54 23.21
N ILE A 132 7.79 -2.09 23.28
CA ILE A 132 8.79 -2.40 22.24
C ILE A 132 9.28 -3.85 22.27
N ARG A 133 8.95 -4.61 23.30
CA ARG A 133 9.39 -6.00 23.41
C ARG A 133 8.74 -6.85 22.33
N ILE A 134 9.56 -7.67 21.70
CA ILE A 134 9.16 -8.63 20.68
C ILE A 134 9.56 -10.00 21.20
N ASP A 135 8.57 -10.87 21.39
CA ASP A 135 8.77 -12.22 21.97
C ASP A 135 9.17 -13.25 20.88
N GLU A 136 9.75 -12.81 19.80
CA GLU A 136 10.24 -13.67 18.71
C GLU A 136 11.77 -13.66 18.67
N ASP A 137 12.37 -14.82 18.55
CA ASP A 137 13.82 -14.98 18.40
C ASP A 137 14.32 -14.51 17.02
N ASN A 138 15.57 -14.05 16.96
CA ASN A 138 16.25 -13.66 15.73
C ASN A 138 15.58 -12.54 14.90
N VAL A 139 14.80 -11.68 15.54
CA VAL A 139 14.22 -10.51 14.88
C VAL A 139 15.25 -9.40 14.69
N TRP A 140 15.14 -8.68 13.59
CA TRP A 140 16.02 -7.54 13.31
C TRP A 140 15.56 -6.30 14.08
N ILE A 141 16.43 -5.74 14.93
CA ILE A 141 16.14 -4.60 15.80
C ILE A 141 17.23 -3.51 15.70
N CYS A 142 16.92 -2.32 16.19
CA CYS A 142 17.84 -1.22 16.37
C CYS A 142 18.51 -1.21 17.78
N ASP A 143 18.14 -2.14 18.65
CA ASP A 143 18.54 -2.22 20.08
C ASP A 143 18.06 -1.02 20.90
N PHE A 144 16.88 -0.49 20.61
CA PHE A 144 16.22 0.44 21.51
C PHE A 144 15.79 -0.26 22.80
N ARG A 145 15.85 0.47 23.91
CA ARG A 145 15.53 -0.09 25.24
C ARG A 145 14.60 0.83 26.00
N VAL A 146 13.88 0.26 26.93
CA VAL A 146 13.04 0.99 27.87
C VAL A 146 13.84 2.10 28.55
N GLY A 147 13.31 3.32 28.54
CA GLY A 147 13.94 4.52 29.07
C GLY A 147 14.86 5.27 28.09
N ASP A 148 15.05 4.78 26.86
CA ASP A 148 15.67 5.58 25.80
C ASP A 148 14.72 6.73 25.40
N VAL A 149 15.30 7.85 25.02
CA VAL A 149 14.57 9.04 24.55
C VAL A 149 15.02 9.33 23.13
N VAL A 150 14.10 9.13 22.19
CA VAL A 150 14.36 9.29 20.75
C VAL A 150 13.29 10.19 20.12
N THR A 151 13.60 10.78 18.97
CA THR A 151 12.60 11.47 18.15
C THR A 151 11.90 10.48 17.21
N LEU A 152 10.71 10.84 16.74
CA LEU A 152 10.01 10.08 15.70
C LEU A 152 10.86 9.94 14.43
N GLU A 153 11.63 10.99 14.06
CA GLU A 153 12.59 10.93 12.96
C GLU A 153 13.60 9.79 13.15
N GLN A 154 14.23 9.71 14.33
CA GLN A 154 15.19 8.65 14.64
C GLN A 154 14.57 7.26 14.58
N ALA A 155 13.34 7.10 15.08
CA ALA A 155 12.60 5.85 14.99
C ALA A 155 12.27 5.49 13.53
N LEU A 156 11.85 6.45 12.69
CA LEU A 156 11.59 6.23 11.27
C LEU A 156 12.85 5.83 10.50
N TYR A 157 13.99 6.48 10.73
CA TYR A 157 15.26 6.06 10.14
C TYR A 157 15.63 4.63 10.60
N GLY A 158 15.44 4.31 11.87
CA GLY A 158 15.62 2.95 12.38
C GLY A 158 14.71 1.92 11.68
N ALA A 159 13.44 2.25 11.49
CA ALA A 159 12.46 1.36 10.86
C ALA A 159 12.72 1.18 9.35
N ILE A 160 13.04 2.23 8.62
CA ILE A 160 13.16 2.18 7.16
C ILE A 160 14.57 1.76 6.74
N VAL A 161 15.62 2.40 7.28
CA VAL A 161 17.03 2.16 6.87
C VAL A 161 17.54 0.86 7.46
N ASN A 162 17.45 0.71 8.79
CA ASN A 162 17.90 -0.51 9.48
C ASN A 162 16.88 -1.65 9.43
N SER A 163 15.65 -1.38 9.06
CA SER A 163 14.54 -2.35 9.13
C SER A 163 14.21 -2.82 10.57
N GLY A 164 14.55 -2.02 11.60
CA GLY A 164 14.30 -2.35 13.00
C GLY A 164 12.83 -2.54 13.31
N ASN A 165 12.48 -3.68 13.92
CA ASN A 165 11.10 -3.97 14.30
C ASN A 165 10.70 -3.21 15.56
N ASP A 166 11.62 -3.07 16.53
CA ASP A 166 11.49 -2.20 17.70
C ASP A 166 11.25 -0.73 17.29
N ALA A 167 12.00 -0.23 16.33
CA ALA A 167 11.82 1.11 15.77
C ALA A 167 10.43 1.31 15.17
N ALA A 168 9.91 0.33 14.43
CA ALA A 168 8.55 0.38 13.88
C ALA A 168 7.46 0.40 14.96
N ILE A 169 7.67 -0.32 16.07
CA ILE A 169 6.76 -0.26 17.23
C ILE A 169 6.80 1.12 17.87
N ILE A 170 7.99 1.71 18.04
CA ILE A 170 8.12 3.08 18.57
C ILE A 170 7.37 4.07 17.70
N VAL A 171 7.50 3.96 16.36
CA VAL A 171 6.71 4.79 15.43
C VAL A 171 5.22 4.63 15.72
N ALA A 172 4.72 3.41 15.78
CA ALA A 172 3.31 3.13 15.98
C ALA A 172 2.78 3.66 17.33
N THR A 173 3.49 3.41 18.42
CA THR A 173 3.08 3.87 19.76
C THR A 173 3.18 5.38 19.91
N THR A 174 4.15 6.02 19.25
CA THR A 174 4.28 7.47 19.26
C THR A 174 3.14 8.15 18.50
N VAL A 175 2.74 7.62 17.35
CA VAL A 175 1.71 8.22 16.48
C VAL A 175 0.30 7.92 16.99
N ALA A 176 0.03 6.68 17.40
CA ALA A 176 -1.33 6.22 17.71
C ALA A 176 -1.53 5.73 19.15
N GLY A 177 -0.50 5.77 19.99
CA GLY A 177 -0.55 5.33 21.38
C GLY A 177 -0.51 3.79 21.56
N SER A 178 -0.77 3.01 20.51
CA SER A 178 -0.69 1.53 20.56
C SER A 178 -0.46 0.92 19.18
N ILE A 179 0.06 -0.32 19.16
CA ILE A 179 0.22 -1.10 17.92
C ILE A 179 -1.15 -1.34 17.25
N SER A 180 -2.18 -1.66 18.03
CA SER A 180 -3.53 -1.92 17.49
C SER A 180 -4.13 -0.68 16.83
N SER A 181 -4.12 0.47 17.53
CA SER A 181 -4.65 1.71 16.97
C SER A 181 -3.89 2.16 15.70
N PHE A 182 -2.56 1.92 15.68
CA PHE A 182 -1.77 2.21 14.49
C PHE A 182 -2.09 1.25 13.34
N ALA A 183 -2.33 -0.03 13.62
CA ALA A 183 -2.76 -0.99 12.61
C ALA A 183 -4.13 -0.61 12.01
N ASP A 184 -5.05 -0.09 12.83
CA ASP A 184 -6.33 0.45 12.34
C ASP A 184 -6.10 1.62 11.37
N MET A 185 -5.22 2.59 11.72
CA MET A 185 -4.84 3.68 10.82
C MET A 185 -4.18 3.17 9.53
N MET A 186 -3.32 2.16 9.61
CA MET A 186 -2.71 1.53 8.42
C MET A 186 -3.77 0.94 7.51
N ASN A 187 -4.74 0.20 8.04
CA ASN A 187 -5.80 -0.42 7.26
C ASN A 187 -6.75 0.61 6.65
N GLU A 188 -7.11 1.65 7.39
CA GLU A 188 -7.91 2.77 6.88
C GLU A 188 -7.18 3.45 5.71
N ARG A 189 -5.89 3.78 5.88
CA ARG A 189 -5.11 4.42 4.82
C ARG A 189 -4.92 3.52 3.61
N ALA A 190 -4.67 2.23 3.80
CA ALA A 190 -4.57 1.27 2.71
C ALA A 190 -5.89 1.21 1.91
N PHE A 191 -7.03 1.19 2.59
CA PHE A 191 -8.34 1.20 1.97
C PHE A 191 -8.59 2.49 1.16
N GLU A 192 -8.26 3.66 1.70
CA GLU A 192 -8.35 4.95 0.98
C GLU A 192 -7.51 4.99 -0.30
N LEU A 193 -6.36 4.31 -0.31
CA LEU A 193 -5.49 4.18 -1.47
C LEU A 193 -5.98 3.14 -2.48
N GLY A 194 -7.07 2.41 -2.18
CA GLY A 194 -7.59 1.33 -3.01
C GLY A 194 -6.86 0.00 -2.83
N ALA A 195 -5.98 -0.13 -1.83
CA ALA A 195 -5.25 -1.37 -1.50
C ALA A 195 -6.16 -2.34 -0.71
N THR A 196 -7.25 -2.76 -1.33
CA THR A 196 -8.37 -3.49 -0.71
C THR A 196 -8.13 -4.99 -0.51
N ASN A 197 -7.04 -5.53 -1.05
CA ASN A 197 -6.64 -6.92 -0.87
C ASN A 197 -5.54 -7.08 0.19
N SER A 198 -5.33 -6.05 1.02
CA SER A 198 -4.34 -6.01 2.09
C SER A 198 -4.99 -5.94 3.46
N HIS A 199 -4.29 -6.45 4.46
CA HIS A 199 -4.65 -6.29 5.86
C HIS A 199 -3.38 -6.29 6.70
N PHE A 200 -3.27 -5.34 7.62
CA PHE A 200 -2.10 -5.11 8.46
C PHE A 200 -2.49 -5.21 9.93
N VAL A 201 -1.76 -6.01 10.71
CA VAL A 201 -2.00 -6.18 12.16
C VAL A 201 -0.84 -5.67 13.01
N ASN A 202 0.26 -5.28 12.39
CA ASN A 202 1.44 -4.74 13.06
C ASN A 202 2.22 -3.77 12.15
N PRO A 203 3.06 -2.88 12.72
CA PRO A 203 3.80 -1.89 11.93
C PRO A 203 5.11 -2.41 11.32
N HIS A 204 5.54 -3.62 11.67
CA HIS A 204 6.88 -4.13 11.34
C HIS A 204 6.90 -5.21 10.26
N GLY A 205 5.81 -5.96 10.09
CA GLY A 205 5.69 -7.01 9.09
C GLY A 205 6.17 -8.40 9.55
N LEU A 206 6.30 -8.65 10.86
CA LEU A 206 6.46 -10.00 11.36
C LEU A 206 5.23 -10.84 11.03
N THR A 207 5.43 -12.13 10.87
CA THR A 207 4.44 -13.04 10.32
C THR A 207 3.21 -13.17 11.21
N ASN A 208 2.05 -12.96 10.61
CA ASN A 208 0.75 -13.24 11.20
C ASN A 208 -0.19 -13.65 10.05
N GLU A 209 -1.06 -14.64 10.27
CA GLU A 209 -1.97 -15.13 9.22
C GLU A 209 -2.91 -14.05 8.68
N GLN A 210 -3.22 -13.04 9.48
CA GLN A 210 -4.05 -11.91 9.09
C GLN A 210 -3.24 -10.73 8.54
N HIS A 211 -1.90 -10.86 8.39
CA HIS A 211 -1.03 -9.81 7.90
C HIS A 211 -0.57 -10.12 6.47
N TYR A 212 -1.25 -9.58 5.50
CA TYR A 212 -1.01 -9.87 4.08
C TYR A 212 -1.21 -8.65 3.18
N THR A 213 -0.63 -8.72 2.01
CA THR A 213 -0.77 -7.73 0.94
C THR A 213 -0.66 -8.39 -0.43
N THR A 214 -0.77 -7.61 -1.50
CA THR A 214 -0.51 -8.02 -2.89
C THR A 214 0.56 -7.12 -3.51
N ALA A 215 1.18 -7.55 -4.61
CA ALA A 215 2.13 -6.69 -5.32
C ALA A 215 1.45 -5.43 -5.86
N TYR A 216 0.19 -5.52 -6.29
CA TYR A 216 -0.57 -4.38 -6.76
C TYR A 216 -0.92 -3.40 -5.62
N ASP A 217 -1.36 -3.91 -4.48
CA ASP A 217 -1.66 -3.07 -3.32
C ASP A 217 -0.41 -2.35 -2.79
N LEU A 218 0.74 -3.05 -2.76
CA LEU A 218 2.02 -2.41 -2.42
C LEU A 218 2.44 -1.34 -3.42
N TYR A 219 2.11 -1.51 -4.71
CA TYR A 219 2.29 -0.46 -5.71
C TYR A 219 1.49 0.79 -5.33
N LEU A 220 0.19 0.64 -5.01
CA LEU A 220 -0.66 1.77 -4.63
C LEU A 220 -0.10 2.51 -3.40
N ILE A 221 0.26 1.75 -2.36
CA ILE A 221 0.82 2.28 -1.11
C ILE A 221 2.17 2.97 -1.36
N PHE A 222 3.06 2.35 -2.12
CA PHE A 222 4.39 2.91 -2.38
C PHE A 222 4.33 4.11 -3.32
N ASN A 223 3.44 4.09 -4.31
CA ASN A 223 3.20 5.23 -5.21
C ASN A 223 2.72 6.47 -4.46
N GLU A 224 1.96 6.31 -3.37
CA GLU A 224 1.61 7.42 -2.49
C GLU A 224 2.81 7.84 -1.62
N ALA A 225 3.49 6.87 -1.00
CA ALA A 225 4.61 7.15 -0.10
C ALA A 225 5.74 7.97 -0.77
N ILE A 226 6.05 7.70 -2.04
CA ILE A 226 7.11 8.41 -2.79
C ILE A 226 6.73 9.85 -3.19
N LYS A 227 5.48 10.26 -3.03
CA LYS A 227 5.08 11.68 -3.19
C LYS A 227 5.57 12.54 -2.01
N ASN A 228 5.80 11.92 -0.85
CA ASN A 228 6.37 12.57 0.31
C ASN A 228 7.90 12.63 0.20
N ALA A 229 8.46 13.82 0.06
CA ALA A 229 9.91 14.02 -0.10
C ALA A 229 10.72 13.50 1.09
N GLU A 230 10.17 13.58 2.31
CA GLU A 230 10.86 13.08 3.51
C GLU A 230 10.88 11.54 3.52
N PHE A 231 9.81 10.87 3.06
CA PHE A 231 9.84 9.42 2.87
C PHE A 231 10.95 9.00 1.90
N VAL A 232 11.04 9.67 0.74
CA VAL A 232 12.08 9.39 -0.26
C VAL A 232 13.46 9.61 0.32
N LYS A 233 13.68 10.71 1.03
CA LYS A 233 14.95 11.03 1.71
C LYS A 233 15.36 9.92 2.69
N ILE A 234 14.45 9.47 3.55
CA ILE A 234 14.72 8.40 4.52
C ILE A 234 15.02 7.09 3.78
N ALA A 235 14.17 6.69 2.82
CA ALA A 235 14.29 5.42 2.13
C ALA A 235 15.48 5.33 1.15
N SER A 236 16.01 6.47 0.70
CA SER A 236 17.23 6.57 -0.13
C SER A 236 18.53 6.66 0.69
N THR A 237 18.43 6.85 2.00
CA THR A 237 19.60 7.02 2.86
C THR A 237 20.43 5.75 2.91
N VAL A 238 21.70 5.84 2.48
CA VAL A 238 22.66 4.72 2.47
C VAL A 238 23.06 4.33 3.89
N LYS A 239 23.40 5.34 4.71
CA LYS A 239 23.85 5.17 6.09
C LYS A 239 23.36 6.34 6.94
N TYR A 240 22.79 6.03 8.08
CA TYR A 240 22.31 7.02 9.04
C TYR A 240 22.99 6.84 10.39
N THR A 241 23.68 7.89 10.85
CA THR A 241 24.29 7.96 12.17
C THR A 241 23.53 8.98 13.00
N THR A 242 23.11 8.60 14.18
CA THR A 242 22.37 9.47 15.09
C THR A 242 22.85 9.30 16.53
N SER A 243 22.34 10.09 17.45
CA SER A 243 22.60 9.93 18.86
C SER A 243 21.32 10.12 19.68
N PHE A 244 21.15 9.30 20.72
CA PHE A 244 20.06 9.41 21.68
C PHE A 244 20.53 9.11 23.09
N THR A 245 19.70 9.42 24.07
CA THR A 245 20.05 9.29 25.50
C THR A 245 19.48 7.99 26.06
N ARG A 246 20.33 7.22 26.75
CA ARG A 246 20.01 6.04 27.57
C ARG A 246 20.47 6.27 29.01
N GLY A 247 19.56 6.74 29.85
CA GLY A 247 19.92 7.20 31.21
C GLY A 247 20.95 8.32 31.18
N LYS A 248 22.17 8.06 31.70
CA LYS A 248 23.29 9.03 31.67
C LYS A 248 24.22 8.87 30.47
N TYR A 249 23.96 7.92 29.59
CA TYR A 249 24.85 7.62 28.47
C TYR A 249 24.29 8.17 27.17
N THR A 250 25.17 8.61 26.28
CA THR A 250 24.86 8.92 24.89
C THR A 250 25.15 7.66 24.04
N ILE A 251 24.15 7.17 23.34
CA ILE A 251 24.25 6.04 22.40
C ILE A 251 24.36 6.61 21.01
N VAL A 252 25.32 6.14 20.21
CA VAL A 252 25.56 6.64 18.84
C VAL A 252 25.55 5.46 17.86
N PRO A 253 24.36 4.98 17.45
CA PRO A 253 24.25 3.93 16.45
C PRO A 253 24.52 4.47 15.04
N THR A 254 24.97 3.58 14.18
CA THR A 254 25.02 3.79 12.73
C THR A 254 24.30 2.65 12.04
N TRP A 255 23.25 2.98 11.28
CA TRP A 255 22.44 2.03 10.52
C TRP A 255 22.76 2.10 9.04
N THR A 256 22.84 0.96 8.38
CA THR A 256 23.09 0.87 6.94
C THR A 256 21.85 0.31 6.25
N ASN A 257 21.48 0.89 5.12
CA ASN A 257 20.31 0.46 4.36
C ASN A 257 20.44 -1.00 3.93
N GLY A 258 19.39 -1.78 4.20
CA GLY A 258 19.34 -3.20 3.83
C GLY A 258 19.15 -3.44 2.33
N ASN A 259 18.76 -2.42 1.56
CA ASN A 259 18.63 -2.53 0.11
C ASN A 259 20.00 -2.45 -0.56
N GLN A 260 20.41 -3.54 -1.23
CA GLN A 260 21.74 -3.67 -1.82
C GLN A 260 21.96 -2.72 -3.00
N PHE A 261 20.93 -2.28 -3.71
CA PHE A 261 21.06 -1.23 -4.72
C PHE A 261 21.37 0.14 -4.09
N ILE A 262 20.77 0.43 -2.93
CA ILE A 262 20.97 1.70 -2.21
C ILE A 262 22.33 1.72 -1.50
N ASN A 263 22.72 0.62 -0.85
CA ASN A 263 24.00 0.56 -0.14
C ASN A 263 25.22 0.26 -1.04
N GLY A 264 24.98 0.07 -2.35
CA GLY A 264 26.04 -0.12 -3.34
C GLY A 264 26.60 -1.55 -3.44
N SER A 265 26.00 -2.53 -2.71
CA SER A 265 26.44 -3.95 -2.79
C SER A 265 26.04 -4.63 -4.10
N VAL A 266 25.01 -4.14 -4.76
CA VAL A 266 24.55 -4.57 -6.09
C VAL A 266 24.41 -3.32 -6.96
N ALA A 267 24.98 -3.35 -8.16
CA ALA A 267 24.82 -2.28 -9.14
C ALA A 267 23.47 -2.42 -9.86
N ALA A 268 22.80 -1.29 -10.11
CA ALA A 268 21.68 -1.30 -11.04
C ALA A 268 22.17 -1.57 -12.47
N PRO A 269 21.34 -2.15 -13.36
CA PRO A 269 21.65 -2.30 -14.77
C PRO A 269 21.97 -0.95 -15.44
N ASN A 270 22.78 -1.03 -16.50
CA ASN A 270 23.14 0.18 -17.25
C ASN A 270 21.91 0.97 -17.72
N GLY A 271 21.97 2.28 -17.57
CA GLY A 271 20.87 3.17 -17.94
C GLY A 271 19.77 3.30 -16.88
N MET A 272 19.88 2.59 -15.75
CA MET A 272 18.93 2.67 -14.65
C MET A 272 19.59 3.16 -13.38
N SER A 273 18.86 3.95 -12.59
CA SER A 273 19.23 4.31 -11.21
C SER A 273 18.12 3.94 -10.23
N VAL A 274 18.49 3.35 -9.09
CA VAL A 274 17.55 3.05 -8.01
C VAL A 274 17.58 4.22 -7.04
N ILE A 275 16.41 4.84 -6.83
CA ILE A 275 16.27 6.06 -6.02
C ILE A 275 16.06 5.70 -4.55
N CYS A 276 15.07 4.86 -4.25
CA CYS A 276 14.76 4.45 -2.89
C CYS A 276 14.01 3.10 -2.89
N GLY A 277 13.77 2.55 -1.71
CA GLY A 277 12.98 1.32 -1.62
C GLY A 277 13.07 0.66 -0.25
N LYS A 278 12.40 -0.51 -0.14
CA LYS A 278 12.34 -1.29 1.11
C LYS A 278 12.45 -2.78 0.82
N THR A 279 13.36 -3.43 1.54
CA THR A 279 13.49 -4.91 1.59
C THR A 279 12.56 -5.50 2.65
N GLY A 280 12.21 -6.76 2.51
CA GLY A 280 11.53 -7.56 3.51
C GLY A 280 12.00 -9.01 3.50
N TYR A 281 12.06 -9.63 4.66
CA TYR A 281 12.29 -11.05 4.82
C TYR A 281 11.68 -11.56 6.12
N THR A 282 10.94 -12.62 6.03
CA THR A 282 10.66 -13.60 7.10
C THR A 282 10.70 -14.98 6.47
N GLU A 283 10.82 -16.03 7.25
CA GLU A 283 10.81 -17.39 6.71
C GLU A 283 9.55 -17.68 5.89
N ALA A 284 8.40 -17.24 6.38
CA ALA A 284 7.10 -17.42 5.70
C ALA A 284 6.93 -16.52 4.44
N ALA A 285 7.46 -15.30 4.48
CA ALA A 285 7.34 -14.36 3.37
C ALA A 285 8.34 -14.61 2.24
N GLY A 286 9.46 -15.30 2.51
CA GLY A 286 10.60 -15.31 1.60
C GLY A 286 11.21 -13.90 1.47
N TYR A 287 11.95 -13.68 0.40
CA TYR A 287 12.61 -12.39 0.14
C TYR A 287 11.70 -11.47 -0.68
N CYS A 288 11.51 -10.24 -0.18
CA CYS A 288 10.65 -9.22 -0.77
C CYS A 288 11.44 -7.93 -1.01
N LEU A 289 11.12 -7.21 -2.08
CA LEU A 289 11.72 -5.93 -2.41
C LEU A 289 10.74 -5.04 -3.18
N VAL A 290 10.65 -3.79 -2.76
CA VAL A 290 9.94 -2.71 -3.47
C VAL A 290 10.93 -1.59 -3.71
N ILE A 291 11.05 -1.10 -4.96
CA ILE A 291 11.96 -0.01 -5.31
C ILE A 291 11.30 0.99 -6.24
N LEU A 292 11.74 2.25 -6.12
CA LEU A 292 11.59 3.31 -7.11
C LEU A 292 12.88 3.41 -7.90
N SER A 293 12.79 3.42 -9.22
CA SER A 293 13.93 3.59 -10.13
C SER A 293 13.60 4.61 -11.22
N GLU A 294 14.64 5.11 -11.88
CA GLU A 294 14.55 6.07 -12.97
C GLU A 294 15.46 5.65 -14.13
N SER A 295 14.93 5.74 -15.35
CA SER A 295 15.72 5.60 -16.58
C SER A 295 16.57 6.84 -16.80
N GLN A 296 17.87 6.68 -16.88
CA GLN A 296 18.81 7.77 -17.15
C GLN A 296 18.71 8.29 -18.59
N THR A 297 18.09 7.52 -19.47
CA THR A 297 17.93 7.88 -20.89
C THR A 297 16.64 8.66 -21.14
N THR A 298 15.52 8.19 -20.58
CA THR A 298 14.19 8.78 -20.83
C THR A 298 13.69 9.66 -19.68
N GLY A 299 14.24 9.51 -18.47
CA GLY A 299 13.74 10.14 -17.25
C GLY A 299 12.46 9.49 -16.71
N HIS A 300 11.96 8.43 -17.34
CA HIS A 300 10.80 7.70 -16.85
C HIS A 300 11.08 7.06 -15.49
N ARG A 301 10.10 7.08 -14.62
CA ARG A 301 10.16 6.49 -13.28
C ARG A 301 9.34 5.23 -13.19
N PHE A 302 9.90 4.27 -12.48
CA PHE A 302 9.31 2.94 -12.37
C PHE A 302 9.23 2.49 -10.92
N ILE A 303 8.11 1.85 -10.57
CA ILE A 303 7.97 1.07 -9.34
C ILE A 303 8.12 -0.41 -9.71
N SER A 304 9.08 -1.09 -9.07
CA SER A 304 9.32 -2.51 -9.25
C SER A 304 9.11 -3.23 -7.92
N ILE A 305 8.37 -4.34 -7.95
CA ILE A 305 7.99 -5.13 -6.77
C ILE A 305 8.24 -6.59 -7.04
N ILE A 306 8.90 -7.27 -6.09
CA ILE A 306 9.03 -8.72 -6.04
C ILE A 306 8.63 -9.19 -4.64
N LEU A 307 7.75 -10.19 -4.58
CA LEU A 307 7.31 -10.84 -3.35
C LEU A 307 7.57 -12.34 -3.40
N ASN A 308 8.06 -12.86 -2.29
CA ASN A 308 8.31 -14.28 -2.06
C ASN A 308 9.34 -14.88 -3.04
N ALA A 309 10.48 -14.24 -3.19
CA ALA A 309 11.64 -14.86 -3.84
C ALA A 309 12.32 -15.88 -2.91
N GLN A 310 12.88 -16.97 -3.47
CA GLN A 310 13.38 -18.09 -2.71
C GLN A 310 14.73 -17.82 -2.03
N SER A 311 15.51 -16.84 -2.53
CA SER A 311 16.77 -16.42 -1.94
C SER A 311 17.06 -14.95 -2.23
N ARG A 312 18.00 -14.38 -1.47
CA ARG A 312 18.45 -13.01 -1.67
C ARG A 312 19.04 -12.82 -3.07
N ASP A 313 19.87 -13.74 -3.54
CA ASP A 313 20.48 -13.65 -4.87
C ASP A 313 19.42 -13.70 -5.97
N LYS A 314 18.44 -14.62 -5.84
CA LYS A 314 17.32 -14.68 -6.79
C LYS A 314 16.49 -13.41 -6.75
N LEU A 315 16.28 -12.79 -5.58
CA LEU A 315 15.57 -11.52 -5.46
C LEU A 315 16.27 -10.44 -6.30
N TYR A 316 17.57 -10.23 -6.10
CA TYR A 316 18.30 -9.17 -6.79
C TYR A 316 18.49 -9.46 -8.29
N ASN A 317 18.71 -10.70 -8.69
CA ASN A 317 18.78 -11.09 -10.10
C ASN A 317 17.46 -10.82 -10.83
N GLN A 318 16.32 -11.17 -10.22
CA GLN A 318 15.00 -10.93 -10.79
C GLN A 318 14.64 -9.45 -10.78
N MET A 319 15.06 -8.70 -9.76
CA MET A 319 14.85 -7.26 -9.73
C MET A 319 15.69 -6.57 -10.81
N SER A 320 16.93 -6.97 -11.03
CA SER A 320 17.76 -6.48 -12.14
C SER A 320 17.10 -6.75 -13.50
N TYR A 321 16.51 -7.94 -13.67
CA TYR A 321 15.74 -8.26 -14.87
C TYR A 321 14.55 -7.31 -15.10
N LEU A 322 13.79 -6.96 -14.03
CA LEU A 322 12.72 -5.98 -14.14
C LEU A 322 13.25 -4.58 -14.50
N LEU A 323 14.39 -4.19 -13.92
CA LEU A 323 15.04 -2.92 -14.24
C LEU A 323 15.55 -2.87 -15.68
N GLU A 324 16.07 -4.00 -16.23
CA GLU A 324 16.42 -4.10 -17.63
C GLU A 324 15.20 -3.91 -18.53
N LYS A 325 14.06 -4.54 -18.21
CA LYS A 325 12.80 -4.28 -18.93
C LYS A 325 12.36 -2.80 -18.88
N ALA A 326 12.57 -2.13 -17.75
CA ALA A 326 12.27 -0.70 -17.60
C ALA A 326 13.17 0.17 -18.48
N SER A 327 14.42 -0.22 -18.72
CA SER A 327 15.36 0.55 -19.53
C SER A 327 15.02 0.62 -21.03
N TYR A 328 14.13 -0.25 -21.50
CA TYR A 328 13.64 -0.30 -22.89
C TYR A 328 12.32 0.44 -23.14
N GLN A 329 11.76 1.12 -22.11
CA GLN A 329 10.50 1.86 -22.23
C GLN A 329 10.68 3.32 -22.62
#